data_46ef88662a333e162de93461852e4215
#
_entry.id   46ef88662a333e162de93461852e4215
#
_cell.length_a   1.000
_cell.length_b   1.000
_cell.length_c   1.000
_cell.angle_alpha   90.00
_cell.angle_beta   90.00
_cell.angle_gamma   90.00
#
_symmetry.space_group_name_H-M   'P 1'
#
loop_
_entity.id
_entity.type
_entity.pdbx_description
1 polymer ?
#
loop_
_entity_poly.entity_id
_entity_poly.type
_entity_poly.pdbx_seq_one_letter_code
_entity_poly.pdbx_strand_id
1 'polypeptide(L)'
;MSPAETDPPKTHEPVSDDQSTGHLIVPEAQPGTPEAEDPGIDRPFGQENRLKLIEEFFSTKGTDAHWRNVYRLLLWADKTTGLAHCYESDKSQPGKPWYPRSLRFHDWLSDALASTPAEVGDQIDWLFQRVAEDYSLELMRRLDAQRLKAAKQLEPYAGKGFPEPGTDPDIVDVVKDVLGAKLLPPTPEEWRILTLRIREVVALENKRRNMVGEGFEDLLSTMVRRIDENNTMTVAARSLLGDIPGFRNAQKGGKAIKVDLALVRKHDEERTLVTAKWSIRADRERQFKSDFDDYVGANMWQKSFKYVLVTNEFDPARLVRACEQLATNAPLFSEVVHIAPAAIQAAYGSHPKERRMREVMKYIDNGRIIGLDDWLENMAG
;
A
#
# COMPACT_ATOMS: atom_id res chain seq x y z
N MET A 1 33.46 -17.29 55.26
CA MET A 1 32.76 -17.76 54.05
C MET A 1 31.30 -17.37 54.22
N SER A 2 30.92 -16.22 53.65
CA SER A 2 29.52 -15.74 53.61
C SER A 2 28.86 -16.25 52.33
N PRO A 3 27.56 -16.58 52.34
CA PRO A 3 26.85 -17.03 51.16
C PRO A 3 26.43 -15.85 50.30
N ALA A 4 26.50 -16.05 49.00
CA ALA A 4 26.11 -15.10 47.98
C ALA A 4 24.58 -14.88 47.94
N GLU A 5 24.17 -13.62 47.96
CA GLU A 5 22.82 -13.21 47.68
C GLU A 5 22.56 -13.36 46.16
N THR A 6 21.52 -14.11 45.85
CA THR A 6 20.99 -14.25 44.50
C THR A 6 19.93 -13.19 44.28
N ASP A 7 20.15 -12.29 43.31
CA ASP A 7 19.17 -11.33 42.83
C ASP A 7 17.95 -12.04 42.18
N PRO A 8 16.74 -11.53 42.39
CA PRO A 8 15.54 -12.06 41.73
C PRO A 8 15.50 -11.67 40.26
N PRO A 9 14.84 -12.48 39.40
CA PRO A 9 14.76 -12.22 37.97
C PRO A 9 13.94 -10.97 37.69
N LYS A 10 14.50 -10.10 36.84
CA LYS A 10 13.79 -8.93 36.28
C LYS A 10 12.67 -9.41 35.40
N THR A 11 11.44 -9.13 35.80
CA THR A 11 10.26 -9.27 34.99
C THR A 11 10.36 -8.27 33.83
N HIS A 12 10.48 -8.77 32.60
CA HIS A 12 10.31 -7.98 31.40
C HIS A 12 8.82 -7.68 31.24
N GLU A 13 8.43 -6.45 31.48
CA GLU A 13 7.17 -5.91 31.02
C GLU A 13 7.17 -5.92 29.47
N PRO A 14 6.07 -6.33 28.84
CA PRO A 14 5.97 -6.23 27.39
C PRO A 14 5.93 -4.75 27.00
N VAL A 15 6.91 -4.33 26.20
CA VAL A 15 6.87 -3.04 25.50
C VAL A 15 5.63 -3.07 24.63
N SER A 16 4.62 -2.29 24.99
CA SER A 16 3.49 -2.01 24.14
C SER A 16 4.02 -1.25 22.92
N ASP A 17 3.97 -1.87 21.75
CA ASP A 17 4.05 -1.19 20.47
C ASP A 17 2.84 -0.24 20.37
N ASP A 18 2.95 0.90 21.04
CA ASP A 18 2.09 2.04 20.80
C ASP A 18 2.53 2.63 19.44
N GLN A 19 1.89 2.13 18.38
CA GLN A 19 1.89 2.81 17.09
C GLN A 19 1.13 4.12 17.28
N SER A 20 1.81 5.10 17.86
CA SER A 20 1.37 6.47 17.79
C SER A 20 1.47 6.90 16.33
N THR A 21 0.41 6.58 15.55
CA THR A 21 0.06 7.39 14.42
C THR A 21 0.05 8.81 14.94
N GLY A 22 0.98 9.64 14.45
CA GLY A 22 1.01 11.06 14.74
C GLY A 22 -0.31 11.68 14.28
N HIS A 23 -1.33 11.50 15.10
CA HIS A 23 -2.54 12.28 14.97
C HIS A 23 -2.13 13.73 15.24
N LEU A 24 -2.16 14.56 14.19
CA LEU A 24 -2.46 15.96 14.41
C LEU A 24 -3.68 15.96 15.33
N ILE A 25 -3.48 16.33 16.61
CA ILE A 25 -4.57 16.49 17.57
C ILE A 25 -5.40 17.66 17.05
N VAL A 26 -6.40 17.35 16.26
CA VAL A 26 -7.46 18.28 15.90
C VAL A 26 -8.44 18.20 17.07
N PRO A 27 -8.64 19.27 17.87
CA PRO A 27 -9.66 19.26 18.91
C PRO A 27 -11.03 18.95 18.27
N GLU A 28 -11.78 18.01 18.85
CA GLU A 28 -13.15 17.72 18.43
C GLU A 28 -13.97 19.01 18.39
N ALA A 29 -14.60 19.26 17.26
CA ALA A 29 -15.49 20.39 17.08
C ALA A 29 -16.75 20.17 17.94
N GLN A 30 -17.03 21.12 18.82
CA GLN A 30 -18.30 21.11 19.56
C GLN A 30 -19.47 21.40 18.60
N PRO A 31 -20.62 20.71 18.75
CA PRO A 31 -21.77 20.90 17.87
C PRO A 31 -22.43 22.24 18.12
N GLY A 32 -22.51 23.09 17.10
CA GLY A 32 -23.29 24.31 17.23
C GLY A 32 -23.03 25.46 16.28
N THR A 33 -22.68 25.23 15.01
CA THR A 33 -22.87 26.23 13.95
C THR A 33 -23.30 25.53 12.66
N PRO A 34 -24.30 26.02 11.91
CA PRO A 34 -24.64 25.43 10.62
C PRO A 34 -23.48 25.71 9.66
N GLU A 35 -22.64 24.70 9.47
CA GLU A 35 -21.64 24.71 8.40
C GLU A 35 -22.39 24.61 7.08
N ALA A 36 -22.10 25.54 6.17
CA ALA A 36 -22.50 25.40 4.79
C ALA A 36 -21.99 24.04 4.28
N GLU A 37 -22.88 23.22 3.75
CA GLU A 37 -22.56 21.92 3.16
C GLU A 37 -21.61 22.14 1.98
N ASP A 38 -20.31 22.09 2.25
CA ASP A 38 -19.28 21.97 1.23
C ASP A 38 -19.09 20.47 0.95
N PRO A 39 -19.23 20.00 -0.29
CA PRO A 39 -19.09 18.60 -0.66
C PRO A 39 -17.61 18.10 -0.58
N GLY A 40 -16.86 18.60 0.40
CA GLY A 40 -15.47 18.24 0.62
C GLY A 40 -15.31 16.74 0.92
N ILE A 41 -14.23 16.14 0.44
CA ILE A 41 -13.87 14.76 0.68
C ILE A 41 -13.36 14.61 2.11
N ASP A 42 -14.23 14.21 3.02
CA ASP A 42 -13.92 14.08 4.45
C ASP A 42 -12.70 13.19 4.74
N ARG A 43 -12.49 12.18 3.91
CA ARG A 43 -11.41 11.18 4.07
C ARG A 43 -10.72 10.90 2.74
N PRO A 44 -9.83 11.75 2.28
CA PRO A 44 -9.15 11.56 0.99
C PRO A 44 -8.48 10.19 0.83
N PHE A 45 -7.84 9.68 1.90
CA PHE A 45 -7.25 8.34 1.93
C PHE A 45 -8.23 7.21 2.30
N GLY A 46 -9.51 7.52 2.48
CA GLY A 46 -10.55 6.54 2.80
C GLY A 46 -10.84 5.59 1.64
N GLN A 47 -11.37 4.41 1.95
CA GLN A 47 -11.72 3.39 0.95
C GLN A 47 -12.73 3.91 -0.07
N GLU A 48 -13.74 4.64 0.37
CA GLU A 48 -14.80 5.18 -0.48
C GLU A 48 -14.22 6.08 -1.58
N ASN A 49 -13.34 7.03 -1.21
CA ASN A 49 -12.68 7.89 -2.19
C ASN A 49 -11.77 7.10 -3.14
N ARG A 50 -11.00 6.13 -2.61
CA ARG A 50 -10.16 5.29 -3.46
C ARG A 50 -10.96 4.49 -4.48
N LEU A 51 -12.07 3.88 -4.07
CA LEU A 51 -12.94 3.13 -5.00
C LEU A 51 -13.55 4.05 -6.05
N LYS A 52 -14.02 5.24 -5.68
CA LYS A 52 -14.51 6.26 -6.62
C LYS A 52 -13.45 6.62 -7.66
N LEU A 53 -12.23 6.90 -7.22
CA LEU A 53 -11.11 7.25 -8.11
C LEU A 53 -10.70 6.07 -9.00
N ILE A 54 -10.68 4.85 -8.50
CA ILE A 54 -10.41 3.65 -9.31
C ILE A 54 -11.46 3.50 -10.41
N GLU A 55 -12.74 3.67 -10.11
CA GLU A 55 -13.81 3.64 -11.13
C GLU A 55 -13.70 4.79 -12.13
N GLU A 56 -13.35 5.99 -11.70
CA GLU A 56 -13.04 7.11 -12.59
C GLU A 56 -11.89 6.78 -13.54
N PHE A 57 -10.82 6.16 -13.05
CA PHE A 57 -9.70 5.74 -13.87
C PHE A 57 -10.13 4.73 -14.94
N PHE A 58 -10.87 3.69 -14.56
CA PHE A 58 -11.33 2.69 -15.51
C PHE A 58 -12.26 3.28 -16.58
N SER A 59 -13.07 4.27 -16.21
CA SER A 59 -13.99 4.93 -17.15
C SER A 59 -13.29 5.85 -18.14
N THR A 60 -12.14 6.41 -17.80
CA THR A 60 -11.47 7.46 -18.58
C THR A 60 -10.14 7.02 -19.20
N LYS A 61 -9.40 6.13 -18.54
CA LYS A 61 -8.02 5.77 -18.86
C LYS A 61 -7.77 4.26 -18.86
N GLY A 62 -8.75 3.45 -18.46
CA GLY A 62 -8.63 2.00 -18.39
C GLY A 62 -8.30 1.38 -19.74
N THR A 63 -7.56 0.28 -19.74
CA THR A 63 -7.21 -0.54 -20.91
C THR A 63 -7.62 -1.97 -20.66
N ASP A 64 -7.71 -2.78 -21.72
CA ASP A 64 -8.03 -4.22 -21.61
C ASP A 64 -6.92 -5.02 -20.90
N ALA A 65 -5.67 -4.55 -20.95
CA ALA A 65 -4.57 -5.17 -20.22
C ALA A 65 -4.59 -4.77 -18.74
N HIS A 66 -5.06 -5.66 -17.88
CA HIS A 66 -5.25 -5.40 -16.44
C HIS A 66 -3.96 -5.03 -15.73
N TRP A 67 -2.83 -5.69 -16.05
CA TRP A 67 -1.53 -5.37 -15.47
C TRP A 67 -1.08 -3.93 -15.74
N ARG A 68 -1.42 -3.37 -16.93
CA ARG A 68 -1.13 -1.96 -17.25
C ARG A 68 -1.92 -1.02 -16.35
N ASN A 69 -3.19 -1.34 -16.10
CA ASN A 69 -4.02 -0.56 -15.20
C ASN A 69 -3.45 -0.56 -13.78
N VAL A 70 -2.98 -1.73 -13.29
CA VAL A 70 -2.34 -1.83 -11.98
C VAL A 70 -1.11 -0.92 -11.90
N TYR A 71 -0.22 -0.95 -12.89
CA TYR A 71 0.99 -0.14 -12.86
C TYR A 71 0.70 1.35 -12.98
N ARG A 72 -0.24 1.74 -13.84
CA ARG A 72 -0.64 3.15 -13.95
C ARG A 72 -1.29 3.69 -12.67
N LEU A 73 -2.01 2.87 -11.96
CA LEU A 73 -2.68 3.26 -10.72
C LEU A 73 -1.76 3.29 -9.51
N LEU A 74 -0.88 2.29 -9.36
CA LEU A 74 -0.23 1.98 -8.10
C LEU A 74 1.30 1.87 -8.16
N LEU A 75 1.90 1.80 -9.35
CA LEU A 75 3.34 1.63 -9.44
C LEU A 75 4.05 2.94 -9.07
N TRP A 76 4.70 2.90 -7.93
CA TRP A 76 5.48 4.02 -7.44
C TRP A 76 6.84 4.09 -8.16
N ALA A 77 7.15 5.23 -8.76
CA ALA A 77 8.47 5.54 -9.29
C ALA A 77 9.21 6.53 -8.38
N ASP A 78 10.50 6.35 -8.26
CA ASP A 78 11.38 7.36 -7.71
C ASP A 78 11.58 8.47 -8.76
N LYS A 79 10.96 9.61 -8.53
CA LYS A 79 11.03 10.77 -9.44
C LYS A 79 12.46 11.32 -9.60
N THR A 80 13.34 11.08 -8.62
CA THR A 80 14.73 11.54 -8.64
C THR A 80 15.59 10.69 -9.58
N THR A 81 15.38 9.38 -9.58
CA THR A 81 16.17 8.43 -10.38
C THR A 81 15.40 7.90 -11.59
N GLY A 82 14.11 8.17 -11.70
CA GLY A 82 13.25 7.66 -12.76
C GLY A 82 13.01 6.15 -12.69
N LEU A 83 13.29 5.51 -11.55
CA LEU A 83 13.19 4.06 -11.40
C LEU A 83 11.92 3.67 -10.66
N ALA A 84 11.29 2.61 -11.13
CA ALA A 84 10.15 2.02 -10.44
C ALA A 84 10.57 1.44 -9.08
N HIS A 85 9.79 1.74 -8.07
CA HIS A 85 9.96 1.18 -6.73
C HIS A 85 9.33 -0.20 -6.65
N CYS A 86 10.18 -1.22 -6.70
CA CYS A 86 9.90 -2.44 -5.98
C CYS A 86 10.14 -2.19 -4.48
N TYR A 87 9.49 -2.93 -3.64
CA TYR A 87 9.46 -2.74 -2.19
C TYR A 87 10.83 -2.54 -1.49
N GLU A 88 11.91 -3.10 -2.00
CA GLU A 88 13.25 -2.94 -1.45
C GLU A 88 14.03 -1.88 -2.27
N SER A 89 13.51 -0.66 -2.23
CA SER A 89 14.07 0.49 -2.94
C SER A 89 15.56 0.73 -2.65
N ASP A 90 16.01 0.45 -1.43
CA ASP A 90 17.41 0.55 -1.03
C ASP A 90 18.35 -0.40 -1.79
N LYS A 91 17.86 -1.57 -2.25
CA LYS A 91 18.63 -2.47 -3.11
C LYS A 91 18.67 -2.02 -4.57
N SER A 92 17.71 -1.22 -4.99
CA SER A 92 17.53 -0.74 -6.35
C SER A 92 18.15 0.63 -6.61
N GLN A 93 18.72 1.26 -5.60
CA GLN A 93 19.38 2.58 -5.72
C GLN A 93 20.68 2.50 -6.53
N PRO A 94 21.15 3.61 -7.13
CA PRO A 94 22.44 3.68 -7.80
C PRO A 94 23.58 3.11 -6.95
N GLY A 95 24.40 2.26 -7.57
CA GLY A 95 25.51 1.58 -6.89
C GLY A 95 25.12 0.32 -6.10
N LYS A 96 23.84 -0.04 -6.02
CA LYS A 96 23.36 -1.26 -5.37
C LYS A 96 23.22 -2.42 -6.35
N PRO A 97 23.27 -3.69 -5.87
CA PRO A 97 23.28 -4.87 -6.74
C PRO A 97 22.06 -4.99 -7.68
N TRP A 98 20.91 -4.44 -7.29
CA TRP A 98 19.67 -4.54 -8.07
C TRP A 98 19.41 -3.34 -8.98
N TYR A 99 20.25 -2.33 -8.94
CA TYR A 99 20.12 -1.18 -9.81
C TYR A 99 20.02 -1.53 -11.30
N PRO A 100 20.87 -2.44 -11.85
CA PRO A 100 20.73 -2.86 -13.25
C PRO A 100 19.40 -3.58 -13.56
N ARG A 101 18.80 -4.25 -12.57
CA ARG A 101 17.47 -4.88 -12.74
C ARG A 101 16.38 -3.82 -12.83
N SER A 102 16.45 -2.81 -11.98
CA SER A 102 15.52 -1.69 -11.98
C SER A 102 15.58 -0.92 -13.29
N LEU A 103 16.78 -0.72 -13.85
CA LEU A 103 16.94 -0.07 -15.16
C LEU A 103 16.26 -0.88 -16.27
N ARG A 104 16.49 -2.20 -16.33
CA ARG A 104 15.84 -3.06 -17.33
C ARG A 104 14.32 -3.13 -17.16
N PHE A 105 13.85 -3.15 -15.92
CA PHE A 105 12.43 -3.09 -15.64
C PHE A 105 11.81 -1.76 -16.13
N HIS A 106 12.49 -0.64 -15.87
CA HIS A 106 12.02 0.67 -16.28
C HIS A 106 12.02 0.84 -17.81
N ASP A 107 13.05 0.32 -18.47
CA ASP A 107 13.15 0.28 -19.93
C ASP A 107 11.99 -0.52 -20.54
N TRP A 108 11.76 -1.74 -20.06
CA TRP A 108 10.62 -2.57 -20.45
C TRP A 108 9.27 -1.85 -20.19
N LEU A 109 9.13 -1.19 -19.03
CA LEU A 109 7.90 -0.51 -18.68
C LEU A 109 7.63 0.66 -19.63
N SER A 110 8.65 1.42 -20.00
CA SER A 110 8.56 2.54 -20.93
C SER A 110 8.06 2.05 -22.29
N ASP A 111 8.65 0.99 -22.82
CA ASP A 111 8.22 0.37 -24.07
C ASP A 111 6.78 -0.15 -23.97
N ALA A 112 6.46 -0.87 -22.89
CA ALA A 112 5.16 -1.48 -22.69
C ALA A 112 4.02 -0.45 -22.48
N LEU A 113 4.32 0.73 -21.95
CA LEU A 113 3.36 1.84 -21.81
C LEU A 113 3.41 2.80 -23.00
N ALA A 114 4.25 2.55 -24.01
CA ALA A 114 4.48 3.43 -25.17
C ALA A 114 4.82 4.88 -24.76
N SER A 115 5.70 5.02 -23.78
CA SER A 115 6.10 6.32 -23.19
C SER A 115 7.62 6.40 -23.07
N THR A 116 8.15 7.60 -23.08
CA THR A 116 9.56 7.79 -22.76
C THR A 116 9.83 7.59 -21.26
N PRO A 117 11.07 7.22 -20.84
CA PRO A 117 11.41 7.10 -19.43
C PRO A 117 11.06 8.34 -18.58
N ALA A 118 11.16 9.53 -19.16
CA ALA A 118 10.79 10.77 -18.48
C ALA A 118 9.29 10.89 -18.22
N GLU A 119 8.48 10.44 -19.17
CA GLU A 119 7.01 10.51 -19.08
C GLU A 119 6.40 9.40 -18.21
N VAL A 120 7.08 8.24 -18.11
CA VAL A 120 6.57 7.11 -17.32
C VAL A 120 6.32 7.53 -15.88
N GLY A 121 7.19 8.36 -15.29
CA GLY A 121 7.04 8.84 -13.92
C GLY A 121 5.72 9.62 -13.67
N ASP A 122 5.17 10.25 -14.69
CA ASP A 122 3.91 11.00 -14.59
C ASP A 122 2.68 10.15 -14.89
N GLN A 123 2.87 8.98 -15.53
CA GLN A 123 1.79 8.06 -15.90
C GLN A 123 1.53 6.95 -14.90
N ILE A 124 2.44 6.74 -13.96
CA ILE A 124 2.32 5.71 -12.92
C ILE A 124 1.97 6.36 -11.59
N ASP A 125 1.38 5.59 -10.69
CA ASP A 125 0.99 6.10 -9.37
C ASP A 125 -0.19 7.11 -9.39
N TRP A 126 -1.04 7.02 -10.41
CA TRP A 126 -2.15 7.93 -10.62
C TRP A 126 -3.10 8.01 -9.41
N LEU A 127 -3.39 6.88 -8.76
CA LEU A 127 -4.29 6.84 -7.62
C LEU A 127 -3.73 7.65 -6.44
N PHE A 128 -2.43 7.51 -6.15
CA PHE A 128 -1.83 8.29 -5.08
C PHE A 128 -1.80 9.79 -5.41
N GLN A 129 -1.48 10.14 -6.65
CA GLN A 129 -1.45 11.54 -7.07
C GLN A 129 -2.83 12.19 -6.89
N ARG A 130 -3.91 11.54 -7.33
CA ARG A 130 -5.29 12.05 -7.16
C ARG A 130 -5.69 12.17 -5.69
N VAL A 131 -5.43 11.12 -4.90
CA VAL A 131 -5.70 11.16 -3.45
C VAL A 131 -4.87 12.23 -2.74
N ALA A 132 -3.62 12.46 -3.18
CA ALA A 132 -2.77 13.50 -2.61
C ALA A 132 -3.29 14.91 -2.94
N GLU A 133 -3.81 15.13 -4.15
CA GLU A 133 -4.49 16.38 -4.51
C GLU A 133 -5.68 16.64 -3.60
N ASP A 134 -6.58 15.66 -3.44
CA ASP A 134 -7.73 15.73 -2.57
C ASP A 134 -7.32 16.00 -1.11
N TYR A 135 -6.26 15.34 -0.64
CA TYR A 135 -5.71 15.56 0.71
C TYR A 135 -5.14 16.97 0.88
N SER A 136 -4.42 17.49 -0.11
CA SER A 136 -3.86 18.85 -0.06
C SER A 136 -4.97 19.90 0.01
N LEU A 137 -6.03 19.74 -0.78
CA LEU A 137 -7.19 20.63 -0.74
C LEU A 137 -7.88 20.59 0.62
N GLU A 138 -8.15 19.42 1.16
CA GLU A 138 -8.76 19.27 2.48
C GLU A 138 -7.86 19.79 3.60
N LEU A 139 -6.54 19.55 3.52
CA LEU A 139 -5.58 20.10 4.48
C LEU A 139 -5.61 21.63 4.50
N MET A 140 -5.58 22.26 3.33
CA MET A 140 -5.65 23.71 3.22
C MET A 140 -6.95 24.26 3.81
N ARG A 141 -8.09 23.65 3.49
CA ARG A 141 -9.40 24.02 4.05
C ARG A 141 -9.41 23.95 5.58
N ARG A 142 -8.90 22.86 6.16
CA ARG A 142 -8.81 22.70 7.64
C ARG A 142 -7.88 23.72 8.28
N LEU A 143 -6.76 24.01 7.65
CA LEU A 143 -5.82 25.02 8.16
C LEU A 143 -6.41 26.43 8.14
N ASP A 144 -7.14 26.80 7.10
CA ASP A 144 -7.82 28.08 7.02
C ASP A 144 -8.92 28.19 8.09
N ALA A 145 -9.71 27.15 8.29
CA ALA A 145 -10.70 27.10 9.37
C ALA A 145 -10.07 27.23 10.77
N GLN A 146 -8.95 26.51 11.00
CA GLN A 146 -8.20 26.62 12.26
C GLN A 146 -7.61 28.02 12.45
N ARG A 147 -7.08 28.62 11.39
CA ARG A 147 -6.54 29.99 11.43
C ARG A 147 -7.61 31.01 11.82
N LEU A 148 -8.78 30.93 11.20
CA LEU A 148 -9.91 31.79 11.52
C LEU A 148 -10.36 31.62 13.00
N LYS A 149 -10.40 30.37 13.47
CA LYS A 149 -10.73 30.06 14.86
C LYS A 149 -9.66 30.60 15.82
N ALA A 150 -8.39 30.40 15.50
CA ALA A 150 -7.28 30.90 16.31
C ALA A 150 -7.29 32.46 16.37
N ALA A 151 -7.52 33.13 15.24
CA ALA A 151 -7.61 34.57 15.17
C ALA A 151 -8.73 35.12 16.11
N LYS A 152 -9.91 34.51 16.08
CA LYS A 152 -11.01 34.84 16.98
C LYS A 152 -10.64 34.60 18.46
N GLN A 153 -9.92 33.53 18.77
CA GLN A 153 -9.48 33.24 20.15
C GLN A 153 -8.38 34.17 20.63
N LEU A 154 -7.54 34.69 19.72
CA LEU A 154 -6.48 35.65 20.05
C LEU A 154 -6.96 37.08 20.17
N GLU A 155 -8.10 37.42 19.59
CA GLU A 155 -8.64 38.79 19.60
C GLU A 155 -8.65 39.47 21.00
N PRO A 156 -9.08 38.80 22.11
CA PRO A 156 -9.02 39.38 23.47
C PRO A 156 -7.59 39.56 24.00
N TYR A 157 -6.61 39.01 23.34
CA TYR A 157 -5.21 39.04 23.72
C TYR A 157 -4.34 39.85 22.76
N ALA A 158 -4.96 40.59 21.85
CA ALA A 158 -4.26 41.44 20.88
C ALA A 158 -3.29 42.37 21.59
N GLY A 159 -2.08 42.51 21.06
CA GLY A 159 -1.03 43.37 21.64
C GLY A 159 -0.28 42.80 22.84
N LYS A 160 -0.58 41.57 23.30
CA LYS A 160 0.14 40.93 24.42
C LYS A 160 1.37 40.12 24.01
N GLY A 161 1.72 40.11 22.73
CA GLY A 161 2.96 39.45 22.24
C GLY A 161 2.95 37.92 22.28
N PHE A 162 1.78 37.28 22.24
CA PHE A 162 1.71 35.82 22.11
C PHE A 162 2.28 35.37 20.78
N PRO A 163 3.03 34.24 20.73
CA PRO A 163 3.59 33.73 19.48
C PRO A 163 2.47 33.35 18.51
N GLU A 164 2.71 33.61 17.24
CA GLU A 164 1.79 33.19 16.17
C GLU A 164 1.74 31.66 16.05
N PRO A 165 0.54 31.05 16.04
CA PRO A 165 0.44 29.59 15.89
C PRO A 165 0.83 29.13 14.51
N GLY A 166 1.48 27.98 14.42
CA GLY A 166 1.72 27.27 13.16
C GLY A 166 3.14 27.33 12.61
N THR A 167 4.07 28.00 13.30
CA THR A 167 5.49 27.91 12.94
C THR A 167 6.14 26.78 13.70
N ASP A 168 6.84 25.89 12.98
CA ASP A 168 7.63 24.83 13.58
C ASP A 168 9.10 25.28 13.63
N PRO A 169 9.64 25.57 14.84
CA PRO A 169 10.98 26.09 14.98
C PRO A 169 12.05 25.14 14.41
N ASP A 170 11.87 23.82 14.60
CA ASP A 170 12.84 22.82 14.15
C ASP A 170 12.96 22.82 12.61
N ILE A 171 11.82 22.90 11.91
CA ILE A 171 11.81 23.01 10.44
C ILE A 171 12.44 24.33 9.99
N VAL A 172 12.11 25.43 10.66
CA VAL A 172 12.68 26.75 10.36
C VAL A 172 14.19 26.74 10.49
N ASP A 173 14.71 26.15 11.56
CA ASP A 173 16.13 26.10 11.84
C ASP A 173 16.87 25.23 10.81
N VAL A 174 16.36 24.04 10.49
CA VAL A 174 16.94 23.17 9.43
C VAL A 174 16.98 23.89 8.08
N VAL A 175 15.89 24.58 7.71
CA VAL A 175 15.85 25.30 6.43
C VAL A 175 16.82 26.49 6.44
N LYS A 176 16.96 27.22 7.54
CA LYS A 176 17.95 28.30 7.68
C LYS A 176 19.38 27.78 7.56
N ASP A 177 19.67 26.64 8.20
CA ASP A 177 20.99 26.03 8.15
C ASP A 177 21.38 25.61 6.71
N VAL A 178 20.44 25.04 5.96
CA VAL A 178 20.67 24.59 4.57
C VAL A 178 20.77 25.76 3.61
N LEU A 179 19.89 26.75 3.70
CA LEU A 179 19.82 27.86 2.77
C LEU A 179 20.84 28.96 3.09
N GLY A 180 21.29 29.05 4.35
CA GLY A 180 22.29 30.00 4.81
C GLY A 180 21.90 31.47 4.59
N ALA A 181 22.88 32.34 4.70
CA ALA A 181 22.69 33.79 4.55
C ALA A 181 22.46 34.27 3.09
N LYS A 182 22.30 33.37 2.13
CA LYS A 182 22.16 33.67 0.70
C LYS A 182 20.80 34.13 0.25
N LEU A 183 19.77 33.98 1.11
CA LEU A 183 18.42 34.42 0.81
C LEU A 183 18.02 35.57 1.74
N LEU A 184 17.24 36.51 1.21
CA LEU A 184 16.51 37.45 2.05
C LEU A 184 15.68 36.62 3.04
N PRO A 185 15.70 36.95 4.34
CA PRO A 185 14.95 36.17 5.31
C PRO A 185 13.47 36.16 4.91
N PRO A 186 12.85 34.97 4.79
CA PRO A 186 11.43 34.85 4.47
C PRO A 186 10.59 35.59 5.50
N THR A 187 9.46 36.12 5.06
CA THR A 187 8.46 36.69 5.94
C THR A 187 7.88 35.61 6.85
N PRO A 188 7.27 35.95 8.00
CA PRO A 188 6.60 34.99 8.86
C PRO A 188 5.56 34.13 8.12
N GLU A 189 4.85 34.69 7.15
CA GLU A 189 3.87 33.99 6.33
C GLU A 189 4.53 32.98 5.39
N GLU A 190 5.63 33.34 4.73
CA GLU A 190 6.40 32.42 3.87
C GLU A 190 6.99 31.28 4.68
N TRP A 191 7.49 31.53 5.89
CA TRP A 191 7.93 30.48 6.81
C TRP A 191 6.79 29.53 7.18
N ARG A 192 5.60 30.06 7.46
CA ARG A 192 4.42 29.26 7.77
C ARG A 192 4.04 28.35 6.60
N ILE A 193 3.99 28.90 5.39
CA ILE A 193 3.67 28.14 4.17
C ILE A 193 4.72 27.04 3.93
N LEU A 194 6.00 27.36 4.04
CA LEU A 194 7.09 26.41 3.85
C LEU A 194 7.02 25.24 4.85
N THR A 195 6.84 25.56 6.12
CA THR A 195 6.68 24.56 7.19
C THR A 195 5.51 23.62 6.91
N LEU A 196 4.36 24.17 6.50
CA LEU A 196 3.19 23.37 6.14
C LEU A 196 3.46 22.44 4.98
N ARG A 197 4.13 22.91 3.92
CA ARG A 197 4.48 22.10 2.75
C ARG A 197 5.43 20.98 3.09
N ILE A 198 6.45 21.22 3.92
CA ILE A 198 7.38 20.20 4.38
C ILE A 198 6.63 19.12 5.17
N ARG A 199 5.77 19.51 6.11
CA ARG A 199 4.95 18.56 6.89
C ARG A 199 4.00 17.77 6.00
N GLU A 200 3.39 18.39 5.00
CA GLU A 200 2.54 17.73 4.02
C GLU A 200 3.31 16.65 3.27
N VAL A 201 4.49 16.97 2.75
CA VAL A 201 5.34 16.01 2.04
C VAL A 201 5.71 14.81 2.92
N VAL A 202 6.13 15.05 4.17
CA VAL A 202 6.46 13.99 5.13
C VAL A 202 5.24 13.12 5.45
N ALA A 203 4.08 13.72 5.64
CA ALA A 203 2.83 12.99 5.89
C ALA A 203 2.42 12.15 4.69
N LEU A 204 2.55 12.68 3.46
CA LEU A 204 2.24 11.98 2.22
C LEU A 204 3.14 10.77 1.99
N GLU A 205 4.44 10.85 2.29
CA GLU A 205 5.35 9.72 2.17
C GLU A 205 4.96 8.53 3.07
N ASN A 206 4.53 8.80 4.29
CA ASN A 206 4.04 7.74 5.18
C ASN A 206 2.71 7.14 4.68
N LYS A 207 1.80 7.98 4.17
CA LYS A 207 0.51 7.53 3.63
C LYS A 207 0.67 6.73 2.34
N ARG A 208 1.63 7.06 1.49
CA ARG A 208 1.92 6.37 0.23
C ARG A 208 2.15 4.87 0.45
N ARG A 209 2.98 4.51 1.43
CA ARG A 209 3.29 3.10 1.74
C ARG A 209 2.06 2.30 2.15
N ASN A 210 1.21 2.88 2.96
CA ASN A 210 -0.03 2.22 3.40
C ASN A 210 -1.04 2.12 2.26
N MET A 211 -1.14 3.18 1.45
CA MET A 211 -2.10 3.22 0.35
C MET A 211 -1.81 2.19 -0.73
N VAL A 212 -0.54 1.88 -1.03
CA VAL A 212 -0.20 0.82 -2.00
C VAL A 212 -0.82 -0.52 -1.59
N GLY A 213 -0.76 -0.88 -0.30
CA GLY A 213 -1.38 -2.13 0.19
C GLY A 213 -2.90 -2.12 0.04
N GLU A 214 -3.56 -1.15 0.66
CA GLU A 214 -5.02 -1.04 0.64
C GLU A 214 -5.59 -0.76 -0.76
N GLY A 215 -4.92 0.09 -1.53
CA GLY A 215 -5.30 0.39 -2.92
C GLY A 215 -5.15 -0.82 -3.83
N PHE A 216 -4.19 -1.71 -3.56
CA PHE A 216 -4.03 -2.94 -4.32
C PHE A 216 -5.20 -3.91 -4.09
N GLU A 217 -5.63 -4.08 -2.84
CA GLU A 217 -6.80 -4.88 -2.50
C GLU A 217 -8.09 -4.29 -3.10
N ASP A 218 -8.27 -2.96 -3.02
CA ASP A 218 -9.41 -2.26 -3.62
C ASP A 218 -9.42 -2.43 -5.15
N LEU A 219 -8.27 -2.30 -5.79
CA LEU A 219 -8.11 -2.44 -7.23
C LEU A 219 -8.42 -3.87 -7.69
N LEU A 220 -7.85 -4.88 -7.05
CA LEU A 220 -8.13 -6.29 -7.38
C LEU A 220 -9.62 -6.59 -7.24
N SER A 221 -10.27 -6.12 -6.16
CA SER A 221 -11.70 -6.34 -5.98
C SER A 221 -12.54 -5.66 -7.06
N THR A 222 -12.15 -4.47 -7.51
CA THR A 222 -12.82 -3.75 -8.59
C THR A 222 -12.63 -4.49 -9.93
N MET A 223 -11.42 -4.96 -10.23
CA MET A 223 -11.15 -5.71 -11.45
C MET A 223 -11.97 -7.00 -11.53
N VAL A 224 -11.98 -7.80 -10.44
CA VAL A 224 -12.78 -9.02 -10.40
C VAL A 224 -14.27 -8.75 -10.60
N ARG A 225 -14.82 -7.68 -9.98
CA ARG A 225 -16.23 -7.31 -10.20
C ARG A 225 -16.51 -6.87 -11.64
N ARG A 226 -15.55 -6.23 -12.30
CA ARG A 226 -15.72 -5.78 -13.68
C ARG A 226 -15.69 -6.92 -14.70
N ILE A 227 -14.89 -7.96 -14.49
CA ILE A 227 -14.87 -9.14 -15.36
C ILE A 227 -16.07 -10.08 -15.10
N ASP A 228 -16.66 -10.04 -13.90
CA ASP A 228 -17.84 -10.84 -13.54
C ASP A 228 -19.14 -10.17 -14.03
N GLU A 229 -19.26 -9.98 -15.34
CA GLU A 229 -20.41 -9.31 -15.99
C GLU A 229 -21.75 -10.01 -15.63
N ASN A 230 -21.72 -11.31 -15.46
CA ASN A 230 -22.90 -12.14 -15.13
C ASN A 230 -23.19 -12.21 -13.64
N ASN A 231 -22.41 -11.50 -12.80
CA ASN A 231 -22.57 -11.52 -11.34
C ASN A 231 -22.60 -12.94 -10.76
N THR A 232 -21.69 -13.78 -11.21
CA THR A 232 -21.55 -15.19 -10.83
C THR A 232 -20.82 -15.39 -9.50
N MET A 233 -20.11 -14.36 -9.05
CA MET A 233 -19.29 -14.37 -7.85
C MET A 233 -19.76 -13.35 -6.80
N THR A 234 -19.52 -13.67 -5.54
CA THR A 234 -19.51 -12.68 -4.44
C THR A 234 -18.05 -12.27 -4.19
N VAL A 235 -17.77 -10.98 -4.29
CA VAL A 235 -16.43 -10.41 -4.15
C VAL A 235 -16.39 -9.52 -2.91
N ALA A 236 -15.57 -9.87 -1.92
CA ALA A 236 -15.44 -9.15 -0.66
C ALA A 236 -13.97 -8.85 -0.34
N ALA A 237 -13.61 -7.57 -0.33
CA ALA A 237 -12.29 -7.10 0.09
C ALA A 237 -12.26 -6.85 1.61
N ARG A 238 -11.18 -7.22 2.27
CA ARG A 238 -10.93 -7.03 3.72
C ARG A 238 -12.06 -7.56 4.60
N SER A 239 -12.70 -8.65 4.17
CA SER A 239 -13.80 -9.26 4.92
C SER A 239 -13.31 -10.05 6.13
N LEU A 240 -14.14 -10.14 7.17
CA LEU A 240 -13.90 -11.08 8.25
C LEU A 240 -14.04 -12.51 7.73
N LEU A 241 -13.17 -13.41 8.20
CA LEU A 241 -13.21 -14.82 7.78
C LEU A 241 -14.58 -15.45 8.04
N GLY A 242 -15.21 -15.10 9.18
CA GLY A 242 -16.53 -15.62 9.52
C GLY A 242 -17.71 -15.10 8.69
N ASP A 243 -17.49 -14.03 7.91
CA ASP A 243 -18.48 -13.50 6.97
C ASP A 243 -18.45 -14.25 5.62
N ILE A 244 -17.42 -15.09 5.41
CA ILE A 244 -17.27 -15.90 4.21
C ILE A 244 -18.04 -17.21 4.40
N PRO A 245 -18.93 -17.61 3.46
CA PRO A 245 -19.70 -18.83 3.58
C PRO A 245 -18.83 -20.06 3.89
N GLY A 246 -19.22 -20.83 4.89
CA GLY A 246 -18.54 -22.05 5.32
C GLY A 246 -17.37 -21.88 6.26
N PHE A 247 -17.04 -20.65 6.67
CA PHE A 247 -16.06 -20.40 7.70
C PHE A 247 -16.73 -19.92 8.99
N ARG A 248 -16.19 -20.35 10.14
CA ARG A 248 -16.60 -19.82 11.44
C ARG A 248 -15.81 -18.57 11.80
N ASN A 249 -16.34 -17.76 12.70
CA ASN A 249 -15.59 -16.68 13.31
C ASN A 249 -14.34 -17.23 13.99
N ALA A 250 -13.19 -16.69 13.64
CA ALA A 250 -11.91 -17.07 14.21
C ALA A 250 -11.16 -15.82 14.64
N GLN A 251 -10.36 -15.95 15.70
CA GLN A 251 -9.57 -14.86 16.25
C GLN A 251 -8.12 -15.30 16.41
N LYS A 252 -7.20 -14.36 16.20
CA LYS A 252 -5.77 -14.51 16.41
C LYS A 252 -5.27 -13.35 17.26
N GLY A 253 -4.71 -13.66 18.43
CA GLY A 253 -4.28 -12.63 19.37
C GLY A 253 -5.41 -11.66 19.78
N GLY A 254 -6.65 -12.16 19.94
CA GLY A 254 -7.82 -11.36 20.31
C GLY A 254 -8.42 -10.52 19.18
N LYS A 255 -7.87 -10.58 17.97
CA LYS A 255 -8.38 -9.84 16.79
C LYS A 255 -9.05 -10.82 15.81
N ALA A 256 -10.17 -10.42 15.24
CA ALA A 256 -10.85 -11.20 14.21
C ALA A 256 -9.93 -11.33 12.96
N ILE A 257 -9.90 -12.55 12.40
CA ILE A 257 -9.12 -12.85 11.21
C ILE A 257 -9.80 -12.21 10.00
N LYS A 258 -9.01 -11.48 9.20
CA LYS A 258 -9.45 -10.85 7.94
C LYS A 258 -8.76 -11.51 6.76
N VAL A 259 -9.47 -11.54 5.64
CA VAL A 259 -8.97 -12.00 4.35
C VAL A 259 -8.85 -10.78 3.44
N ASP A 260 -7.71 -10.62 2.73
CA ASP A 260 -7.47 -9.46 1.89
C ASP A 260 -8.55 -9.36 0.77
N LEU A 261 -8.85 -10.50 0.11
CA LEU A 261 -9.93 -10.60 -0.87
C LEU A 261 -10.51 -12.01 -0.84
N ALA A 262 -11.82 -12.13 -0.69
CA ALA A 262 -12.55 -13.38 -0.76
C ALA A 262 -13.46 -13.41 -1.99
N LEU A 263 -13.39 -14.49 -2.75
CA LEU A 263 -14.23 -14.75 -3.91
C LEU A 263 -15.04 -16.03 -3.65
N VAL A 264 -16.34 -15.94 -3.80
CA VAL A 264 -17.24 -17.09 -3.62
C VAL A 264 -18.10 -17.21 -4.87
N ARG A 265 -17.94 -18.31 -5.60
CA ARG A 265 -18.75 -18.60 -6.76
C ARG A 265 -20.17 -19.02 -6.33
N LYS A 266 -21.19 -18.38 -6.90
CA LYS A 266 -22.57 -18.53 -6.42
C LYS A 266 -23.20 -19.88 -6.73
N HIS A 267 -22.80 -20.55 -7.83
CA HIS A 267 -23.46 -21.77 -8.28
C HIS A 267 -22.98 -23.03 -7.55
N ASP A 268 -21.73 -23.12 -7.14
CA ASP A 268 -21.12 -24.30 -6.49
C ASP A 268 -20.45 -23.98 -5.14
N GLU A 269 -20.47 -22.71 -4.76
CA GLU A 269 -19.88 -22.21 -3.52
C GLU A 269 -18.36 -22.45 -3.43
N GLU A 270 -17.67 -22.56 -4.59
CA GLU A 270 -16.22 -22.62 -4.60
C GLU A 270 -15.66 -21.32 -4.02
N ARG A 271 -14.73 -21.43 -3.08
CA ARG A 271 -14.15 -20.32 -2.33
C ARG A 271 -12.71 -20.15 -2.71
N THR A 272 -12.34 -18.93 -3.07
CA THR A 272 -10.96 -18.52 -3.31
C THR A 272 -10.61 -17.42 -2.31
N LEU A 273 -9.65 -17.70 -1.43
CA LEU A 273 -9.09 -16.75 -0.50
C LEU A 273 -7.79 -16.21 -1.08
N VAL A 274 -7.76 -14.91 -1.31
CA VAL A 274 -6.61 -14.25 -1.94
C VAL A 274 -5.86 -13.45 -0.88
N THR A 275 -4.56 -13.67 -0.81
CA THR A 275 -3.65 -12.76 -0.13
C THR A 275 -2.98 -11.85 -1.17
N ALA A 276 -3.24 -10.56 -1.05
CA ALA A 276 -2.74 -9.53 -1.96
C ALA A 276 -1.58 -8.79 -1.31
N LYS A 277 -0.37 -9.00 -1.81
CA LYS A 277 0.83 -8.35 -1.27
C LYS A 277 1.64 -7.74 -2.39
N TRP A 278 1.71 -6.41 -2.42
CA TRP A 278 2.52 -5.71 -3.41
C TRP A 278 3.95 -6.25 -3.44
N SER A 279 4.52 -6.47 -2.26
CA SER A 279 5.79 -7.16 -2.09
C SER A 279 5.75 -8.10 -0.88
N ILE A 280 6.59 -9.13 -0.91
CA ILE A 280 6.67 -10.15 0.13
C ILE A 280 7.82 -9.80 1.08
N ARG A 281 7.49 -9.39 2.31
CA ARG A 281 8.51 -9.21 3.36
C ARG A 281 8.89 -10.56 3.96
N ALA A 282 10.14 -10.68 4.43
CA ALA A 282 10.63 -11.94 5.03
C ALA A 282 9.82 -12.40 6.25
N ASP A 283 9.28 -11.47 7.03
CA ASP A 283 8.39 -11.75 8.16
C ASP A 283 7.03 -12.30 7.71
N ARG A 284 6.55 -11.91 6.52
CA ARG A 284 5.26 -12.33 5.96
C ARG A 284 5.25 -13.78 5.45
N GLU A 285 6.39 -14.32 5.05
CA GLU A 285 6.47 -15.71 4.57
C GLU A 285 5.98 -16.73 5.61
N ARG A 286 6.28 -16.52 6.89
CA ARG A 286 5.75 -17.36 7.97
C ARG A 286 4.27 -17.13 8.22
N GLN A 287 3.82 -15.90 8.02
CA GLN A 287 2.43 -15.51 8.19
C GLN A 287 1.53 -16.25 7.21
N PHE A 288 1.91 -16.40 5.95
CA PHE A 288 1.08 -17.08 4.94
C PHE A 288 0.70 -18.50 5.37
N LYS A 289 1.67 -19.27 5.90
CA LYS A 289 1.36 -20.60 6.41
C LYS A 289 0.44 -20.55 7.63
N SER A 290 0.72 -19.65 8.57
CA SER A 290 -0.11 -19.47 9.76
C SER A 290 -1.54 -19.04 9.40
N ASP A 291 -1.70 -18.15 8.43
CA ASP A 291 -3.03 -17.71 7.97
C ASP A 291 -3.78 -18.85 7.28
N PHE A 292 -3.09 -19.66 6.46
CA PHE A 292 -3.67 -20.85 5.85
C PHE A 292 -4.13 -21.88 6.90
N ASP A 293 -3.29 -22.16 7.91
CA ASP A 293 -3.63 -23.08 9.00
C ASP A 293 -4.86 -22.57 9.79
N ASP A 294 -4.94 -21.24 10.00
CA ASP A 294 -6.11 -20.60 10.62
C ASP A 294 -7.37 -20.75 9.75
N TYR A 295 -7.25 -20.61 8.42
CA TYR A 295 -8.37 -20.79 7.48
C TYR A 295 -8.84 -22.24 7.47
N VAL A 296 -7.92 -23.21 7.42
CA VAL A 296 -8.24 -24.63 7.51
C VAL A 296 -8.98 -24.94 8.83
N GLY A 297 -8.47 -24.41 9.96
CA GLY A 297 -9.08 -24.61 11.26
C GLY A 297 -10.46 -23.97 11.42
N ALA A 298 -10.77 -22.92 10.64
CA ALA A 298 -12.06 -22.25 10.65
C ALA A 298 -13.06 -22.83 9.63
N ASN A 299 -12.63 -23.68 8.71
CA ASN A 299 -13.46 -24.24 7.64
C ASN A 299 -14.44 -25.30 8.18
N MET A 300 -15.70 -24.92 8.29
CA MET A 300 -16.76 -25.81 8.83
C MET A 300 -17.27 -26.83 7.82
N TRP A 301 -17.24 -26.49 6.54
CA TRP A 301 -17.82 -27.37 5.50
C TRP A 301 -16.90 -28.51 5.09
N GLN A 302 -15.65 -28.50 5.51
CA GLN A 302 -14.62 -29.44 5.07
C GLN A 302 -14.44 -29.52 3.54
N LYS A 303 -15.10 -28.63 2.79
CA LYS A 303 -14.87 -28.44 1.34
C LYS A 303 -13.53 -27.74 1.15
N SER A 304 -12.78 -28.12 0.11
CA SER A 304 -11.57 -27.42 -0.28
C SER A 304 -11.85 -25.96 -0.62
N PHE A 305 -10.86 -25.10 -0.40
CA PHE A 305 -10.82 -23.74 -0.90
C PHE A 305 -9.49 -23.49 -1.57
N LYS A 306 -9.46 -22.58 -2.53
CA LYS A 306 -8.21 -22.13 -3.13
C LYS A 306 -7.58 -21.05 -2.25
N TYR A 307 -6.26 -21.11 -2.08
CA TYR A 307 -5.50 -20.03 -1.45
C TYR A 307 -4.53 -19.48 -2.50
N VAL A 308 -4.70 -18.21 -2.87
CA VAL A 308 -4.02 -17.56 -3.99
C VAL A 308 -3.18 -16.40 -3.46
N LEU A 309 -1.94 -16.32 -3.94
CA LEU A 309 -1.08 -15.15 -3.72
C LEU A 309 -1.10 -14.27 -4.98
N VAL A 310 -1.46 -13.00 -4.84
CA VAL A 310 -1.31 -11.98 -5.88
C VAL A 310 -0.24 -10.98 -5.46
N THR A 311 0.78 -10.76 -6.29
CA THR A 311 1.95 -9.95 -5.89
C THR A 311 2.64 -9.24 -7.05
N ASN A 312 3.38 -8.18 -6.72
CA ASN A 312 4.34 -7.52 -7.62
C ASN A 312 5.80 -7.74 -7.16
N GLU A 313 6.09 -8.89 -6.57
CA GLU A 313 7.40 -9.21 -6.01
C GLU A 313 8.44 -9.49 -7.10
N PHE A 314 9.65 -8.95 -6.93
CA PHE A 314 10.78 -9.15 -7.84
C PHE A 314 11.98 -9.85 -7.18
N ASP A 315 11.94 -10.14 -5.86
CA ASP A 315 12.99 -10.92 -5.20
C ASP A 315 12.88 -12.39 -5.60
N PRO A 316 13.89 -12.96 -6.30
CA PRO A 316 13.80 -14.33 -6.78
C PRO A 316 13.74 -15.36 -5.64
N ALA A 317 14.32 -15.06 -4.47
CA ALA A 317 14.25 -15.97 -3.34
C ALA A 317 12.83 -16.06 -2.76
N ARG A 318 12.10 -14.95 -2.73
CA ARG A 318 10.74 -14.88 -2.24
C ARG A 318 9.75 -15.53 -3.21
N LEU A 319 9.91 -15.27 -4.50
CA LEU A 319 9.10 -15.91 -5.54
C LEU A 319 9.28 -17.43 -5.55
N VAL A 320 10.53 -17.92 -5.51
CA VAL A 320 10.81 -19.36 -5.41
C VAL A 320 10.12 -19.94 -4.18
N ARG A 321 10.27 -19.30 -3.02
CA ARG A 321 9.66 -19.78 -1.78
C ARG A 321 8.13 -19.78 -1.85
N ALA A 322 7.51 -18.76 -2.44
CA ALA A 322 6.06 -18.73 -2.64
C ALA A 322 5.59 -19.91 -3.51
N CYS A 323 6.36 -20.29 -4.52
CA CYS A 323 6.06 -21.42 -5.40
C CYS A 323 6.25 -22.80 -4.73
N GLU A 324 7.23 -22.93 -3.82
CA GLU A 324 7.67 -24.19 -3.23
C GLU A 324 7.09 -24.46 -1.85
N GLN A 325 6.58 -23.43 -1.15
CA GLN A 325 6.06 -23.58 0.20
C GLN A 325 4.91 -24.59 0.24
N LEU A 326 4.99 -25.56 1.16
CA LEU A 326 4.01 -26.61 1.31
C LEU A 326 3.12 -26.37 2.55
N ALA A 327 1.85 -26.70 2.38
CA ALA A 327 0.90 -26.93 3.47
C ALA A 327 0.67 -28.43 3.56
N THR A 328 1.23 -29.08 4.58
CA THR A 328 1.24 -30.54 4.72
C THR A 328 1.98 -31.19 3.52
N ASN A 329 1.26 -31.76 2.54
CA ASN A 329 1.84 -32.45 1.38
C ASN A 329 1.44 -31.81 0.04
N ALA A 330 0.83 -30.63 0.05
CA ALA A 330 0.42 -29.91 -1.15
C ALA A 330 1.02 -28.50 -1.16
N PRO A 331 1.14 -27.84 -2.32
CA PRO A 331 1.52 -26.43 -2.37
C PRO A 331 0.62 -25.57 -1.48
N LEU A 332 1.25 -24.65 -0.73
CA LEU A 332 0.52 -23.73 0.13
C LEU A 332 -0.45 -22.86 -0.67
N PHE A 333 0.06 -22.27 -1.75
CA PHE A 333 -0.77 -21.51 -2.68
C PHE A 333 -1.21 -22.42 -3.83
N SER A 334 -2.51 -22.42 -4.10
CA SER A 334 -3.05 -23.06 -5.31
C SER A 334 -2.47 -22.41 -6.56
N GLU A 335 -2.35 -21.08 -6.53
CA GLU A 335 -1.83 -20.26 -7.62
C GLU A 335 -0.94 -19.13 -7.05
N VAL A 336 0.14 -18.82 -7.77
CA VAL A 336 0.99 -17.64 -7.51
C VAL A 336 0.82 -16.72 -8.71
N VAL A 337 0.18 -15.59 -8.49
CA VAL A 337 -0.16 -14.62 -9.53
C VAL A 337 0.79 -13.42 -9.41
N HIS A 338 1.51 -13.13 -10.49
CA HIS A 338 2.30 -11.92 -10.60
C HIS A 338 1.59 -10.90 -11.50
N ILE A 339 1.67 -9.61 -11.15
CA ILE A 339 1.02 -8.56 -11.93
C ILE A 339 1.43 -8.64 -13.40
N ALA A 340 2.72 -8.74 -13.70
CA ALA A 340 3.23 -8.91 -15.06
C ALA A 340 4.47 -9.82 -15.05
N PRO A 341 4.36 -11.12 -15.35
CA PRO A 341 5.52 -12.01 -15.46
C PRO A 341 6.57 -11.54 -16.47
N ALA A 342 6.15 -10.89 -17.55
CA ALA A 342 7.05 -10.26 -18.52
C ALA A 342 7.98 -9.19 -17.89
N ALA A 343 7.50 -8.50 -16.87
CA ALA A 343 8.31 -7.55 -16.10
C ALA A 343 9.44 -8.24 -15.31
N ILE A 344 9.17 -9.43 -14.74
CA ILE A 344 10.19 -10.24 -14.08
C ILE A 344 11.24 -10.68 -15.10
N GLN A 345 10.80 -11.18 -16.26
CA GLN A 345 11.69 -11.64 -17.35
C GLN A 345 12.60 -10.50 -17.81
N ALA A 346 12.03 -9.31 -18.02
CA ALA A 346 12.81 -8.12 -18.38
C ALA A 346 13.82 -7.74 -17.29
N ALA A 347 13.39 -7.66 -16.03
CA ALA A 347 14.24 -7.30 -14.90
C ALA A 347 15.43 -8.27 -14.71
N TYR A 348 15.21 -9.57 -14.90
CA TYR A 348 16.26 -10.59 -14.75
C TYR A 348 17.16 -10.69 -15.99
N GLY A 349 16.66 -10.31 -17.16
CA GLY A 349 17.32 -10.45 -18.45
C GLY A 349 17.22 -11.88 -19.00
N SER A 350 17.53 -12.04 -20.29
CA SER A 350 17.36 -13.29 -21.04
C SER A 350 18.19 -14.47 -20.51
N HIS A 351 19.33 -14.19 -19.86
CA HIS A 351 20.25 -15.22 -19.36
C HIS A 351 20.67 -14.93 -17.92
N PRO A 352 19.78 -15.06 -16.93
CA PRO A 352 20.09 -14.76 -15.55
C PRO A 352 21.14 -15.71 -14.98
N LYS A 353 22.21 -15.15 -14.40
CA LYS A 353 23.32 -15.92 -13.81
C LYS A 353 22.94 -16.59 -12.50
N GLU A 354 22.09 -15.96 -11.72
CA GLU A 354 21.67 -16.46 -10.41
C GLU A 354 20.74 -17.67 -10.54
N ARG A 355 20.99 -18.70 -9.73
CA ARG A 355 20.20 -19.93 -9.72
C ARG A 355 18.71 -19.65 -9.49
N ARG A 356 18.38 -18.86 -8.47
CA ARG A 356 16.99 -18.56 -8.11
C ARG A 356 16.24 -17.80 -9.18
N MET A 357 16.92 -16.91 -9.92
CA MET A 357 16.29 -16.25 -11.06
C MET A 357 15.91 -17.26 -12.15
N ARG A 358 16.79 -18.23 -12.43
CA ARG A 358 16.48 -19.29 -13.40
C ARG A 358 15.35 -20.20 -12.94
N GLU A 359 15.22 -20.43 -11.62
CA GLU A 359 14.09 -21.16 -11.04
C GLU A 359 12.78 -20.38 -11.23
N VAL A 360 12.77 -19.08 -10.96
CA VAL A 360 11.59 -18.22 -11.22
C VAL A 360 11.19 -18.26 -12.70
N MET A 361 12.15 -18.14 -13.62
CA MET A 361 11.87 -18.25 -15.06
C MET A 361 11.18 -19.58 -15.42
N LYS A 362 11.66 -20.70 -14.85
CA LYS A 362 11.01 -22.01 -15.05
C LYS A 362 9.59 -22.04 -14.47
N TYR A 363 9.34 -21.37 -13.33
CA TYR A 363 7.99 -21.28 -12.76
C TYR A 363 7.04 -20.44 -13.62
N ILE A 364 7.54 -19.44 -14.32
CA ILE A 364 6.76 -18.71 -15.31
C ILE A 364 6.49 -19.61 -16.53
N ASP A 365 7.52 -20.27 -17.07
CA ASP A 365 7.40 -21.10 -18.25
C ASP A 365 6.46 -22.30 -18.07
N ASN A 366 6.39 -22.88 -16.88
CA ASN A 366 5.52 -24.02 -16.57
C ASN A 366 4.16 -23.63 -15.96
N GLY A 367 3.84 -22.34 -15.87
CA GLY A 367 2.56 -21.85 -15.38
C GLY A 367 2.39 -21.94 -13.85
N ARG A 368 3.47 -22.14 -13.08
CA ARG A 368 3.40 -22.06 -11.61
C ARG A 368 3.30 -20.61 -11.12
N ILE A 369 3.91 -19.67 -11.86
CA ILE A 369 3.67 -18.22 -11.74
C ILE A 369 2.89 -17.83 -12.99
N ILE A 370 1.66 -17.35 -12.79
CA ILE A 370 0.78 -16.90 -13.87
C ILE A 370 0.64 -15.39 -13.85
N GLY A 371 0.26 -14.80 -14.98
CA GLY A 371 -0.03 -13.39 -15.11
C GLY A 371 -1.36 -13.00 -14.48
N LEU A 372 -1.49 -11.73 -14.09
CA LEU A 372 -2.75 -11.21 -13.58
C LEU A 372 -3.88 -11.33 -14.61
N ASP A 373 -3.59 -11.00 -15.88
CA ASP A 373 -4.57 -11.08 -16.97
C ASP A 373 -5.04 -12.51 -17.16
N ASP A 374 -4.12 -13.49 -17.26
CA ASP A 374 -4.46 -14.92 -17.37
C ASP A 374 -5.30 -15.41 -16.18
N TRP A 375 -4.95 -14.96 -14.97
CA TRP A 375 -5.69 -15.33 -13.76
C TRP A 375 -7.12 -14.80 -13.79
N LEU A 376 -7.30 -13.54 -14.20
CA LEU A 376 -8.60 -12.91 -14.32
C LEU A 376 -9.45 -13.56 -15.43
N GLU A 377 -8.85 -13.86 -16.59
CA GLU A 377 -9.52 -14.58 -17.68
C GLU A 377 -9.99 -15.98 -17.25
N ASN A 378 -9.15 -16.73 -16.52
CA ASN A 378 -9.52 -18.04 -16.00
C ASN A 378 -10.68 -18.00 -14.96
N MET A 379 -10.94 -16.85 -14.34
CA MET A 379 -12.07 -16.69 -13.44
C MET A 379 -13.36 -16.32 -14.16
N ALA A 380 -13.27 -15.64 -15.31
CA ALA A 380 -14.43 -15.21 -16.11
C ALA A 380 -15.05 -16.36 -16.92
N GLY A 381 -14.27 -17.41 -17.25
CA GLY A 381 -14.72 -18.64 -17.97
C GLY A 381 -15.30 -19.67 -17.03
#